data_913f3cc509080e41cb242e8153d9ab5d
#
_entry.id   913f3cc509080e41cb242e8153d9ab5d
#
_cell.length_a   1.000
_cell.length_b   1.000
_cell.length_c   1.000
_cell.angle_alpha   90.00
_cell.angle_beta   90.00
_cell.angle_gamma   90.00
#
_symmetry.space_group_name_H-M   'P 1'
#
loop_
_entity.id
_entity.type
_entity.pdbx_description
1 polymer ?
#
loop_
_entity_poly.entity_id
_entity_poly.type
_entity_poly.pdbx_seq_one_letter_code
_entity_poly.pdbx_strand_id
1 'polypeptide(L)' 'MMPLSLANVGENNIIKKIGGNPEVKKHLENLGFVVGGNVQIVSALGGNVIVNVKEARVAISEEMARKIMV' A
#
# COMPACT_ATOMS: atom_id res chain seq x y z
N MET A 1 -0.90 -9.70 -10.70
CA MET A 1 -0.44 -8.68 -9.74
C MET A 1 -0.33 -7.33 -10.41
N MET A 2 -0.65 -6.29 -9.68
CA MET A 2 -0.46 -4.92 -10.13
C MET A 2 0.01 -4.05 -8.97
N PRO A 3 0.69 -2.93 -9.23
CA PRO A 3 1.04 -2.00 -8.17
C PRO A 3 -0.21 -1.43 -7.51
N LEU A 4 -0.14 -1.22 -6.20
CA LEU A 4 -1.27 -0.63 -5.46
C LEU A 4 -1.67 0.72 -6.05
N SER A 5 -0.72 1.48 -6.58
CA SER A 5 -1.00 2.79 -7.19
C SER A 5 -1.98 2.73 -8.37
N LEU A 6 -2.17 1.56 -8.96
CA LEU A 6 -3.11 1.36 -10.05
C LEU A 6 -4.46 0.79 -9.60
N ALA A 7 -4.59 0.46 -8.32
CA ALA A 7 -5.85 -0.07 -7.79
C ALA A 7 -6.91 1.03 -7.69
N ASN A 8 -8.16 0.63 -7.74
CA ASN A 8 -9.27 1.56 -7.65
C ASN A 8 -9.56 1.97 -6.20
N VAL A 9 -9.95 3.22 -6.02
CA VAL A 9 -10.39 3.73 -4.72
C VAL A 9 -11.61 2.94 -4.25
N GLY A 10 -11.60 2.53 -3.00
CA GLY A 10 -12.71 1.81 -2.38
C GLY A 10 -12.66 0.30 -2.51
N GLU A 11 -11.80 -0.24 -3.37
CA GLU A 11 -11.65 -1.69 -3.49
C GLU A 11 -10.74 -2.25 -2.43
N ASN A 12 -11.13 -3.38 -1.87
CA ASN A 12 -10.26 -4.15 -0.98
C ASN A 12 -9.29 -4.98 -1.81
N ASN A 13 -8.03 -4.94 -1.46
CA ASN A 13 -6.99 -5.70 -2.15
C ASN A 13 -6.21 -6.52 -1.15
N ILE A 14 -5.70 -7.66 -1.60
CA ILE A 14 -4.80 -8.49 -0.80
C ILE A 14 -3.38 -8.21 -1.26
N ILE A 15 -2.50 -7.89 -0.33
CA ILE A 15 -1.10 -7.64 -0.62
C ILE A 15 -0.44 -8.97 -1.00
N LYS A 16 0.10 -9.05 -2.20
CA LYS A 16 0.73 -10.26 -2.72
C LYS A 16 2.25 -10.21 -2.64
N LYS A 17 2.82 -9.02 -2.73
CA LYS A 17 4.27 -8.84 -2.70
C LYS A 17 4.60 -7.41 -2.33
N ILE A 18 5.70 -7.23 -1.62
CA ILE A 18 6.24 -5.90 -1.31
C ILE A 18 7.62 -5.83 -1.93
N GLY A 19 7.83 -4.87 -2.84
CA GLY A 19 9.10 -4.65 -3.50
C GLY A 19 9.97 -3.64 -2.76
N GLY A 20 11.09 -3.29 -3.38
CA GLY A 20 12.04 -2.33 -2.82
C GLY A 20 13.17 -2.98 -2.06
N ASN A 21 14.05 -2.15 -1.50
CA ASN A 21 15.16 -2.63 -0.70
C ASN A 21 14.69 -3.05 0.70
N PRO A 22 15.55 -3.72 1.50
CA PRO A 22 15.16 -4.18 2.83
C PRO A 22 14.67 -3.07 3.77
N GLU A 23 15.24 -1.87 3.67
CA GLU A 23 14.80 -0.74 4.49
C GLU A 23 13.38 -0.32 4.18
N VAL A 24 13.05 -0.23 2.89
CA VAL A 24 11.71 0.13 2.45
C VAL A 24 10.71 -0.95 2.84
N LYS A 25 11.06 -2.21 2.65
CA LYS A 25 10.20 -3.32 3.06
C LYS A 25 9.89 -3.28 4.55
N LYS A 26 10.91 -3.06 5.36
CA LYS A 26 10.75 -3.00 6.81
C LYS A 26 9.88 -1.81 7.22
N HIS A 27 10.09 -0.67 6.58
CA HIS A 27 9.29 0.52 6.84
C HIS A 27 7.80 0.26 6.54
N LEU A 28 7.52 -0.35 5.40
CA LEU A 28 6.16 -0.69 5.02
C LEU A 28 5.53 -1.72 5.96
N GLU A 29 6.30 -2.72 6.39
CA GLU A 29 5.83 -3.69 7.38
C GLU A 29 5.46 -3.01 8.69
N ASN A 30 6.27 -2.05 9.13
CA ASN A 30 6.01 -1.30 10.36
C ASN A 30 4.72 -0.49 10.27
N LEU A 31 4.36 -0.06 9.08
CA LEU A 31 3.10 0.64 8.83
C LEU A 31 1.90 -0.30 8.73
N GLY A 32 2.15 -1.60 8.65
CA GLY A 32 1.09 -2.61 8.59
C GLY A 32 0.93 -3.29 7.23
N PHE A 33 1.76 -2.97 6.26
CA PHE A 33 1.71 -3.60 4.93
C PHE A 33 2.46 -4.92 4.97
N VAL A 34 1.70 -6.01 5.06
CA VAL A 34 2.28 -7.35 5.10
C VAL A 34 1.62 -8.21 4.02
N VAL A 35 2.39 -9.17 3.47
CA VAL A 35 1.87 -10.10 2.48
C VAL A 35 0.71 -10.89 3.09
N GLY A 36 -0.39 -10.98 2.36
CA GLY A 36 -1.62 -11.62 2.82
C GLY A 36 -2.56 -10.68 3.54
N GLY A 37 -2.12 -9.47 3.87
CA GLY A 37 -2.96 -8.48 4.52
C GLY A 37 -3.87 -7.75 3.53
N ASN A 38 -4.93 -7.15 4.05
CA ASN A 38 -5.84 -6.34 3.26
C ASN A 38 -5.40 -4.88 3.22
N VAL A 39 -5.57 -4.24 2.08
CA VAL A 39 -5.32 -2.82 1.91
C VAL A 39 -6.41 -2.23 1.01
N GLN A 40 -6.87 -1.03 1.36
CA GLN A 40 -7.88 -0.33 0.59
C GLN A 40 -7.44 1.11 0.38
N ILE A 41 -7.48 1.59 -0.86
CA ILE A 41 -7.22 2.99 -1.15
C ILE A 41 -8.45 3.80 -0.75
N VAL A 42 -8.25 4.79 0.10
CA VAL A 42 -9.30 5.72 0.52
C VAL A 42 -9.36 6.91 -0.41
N SER A 43 -8.18 7.48 -0.72
CA SER A 43 -8.09 8.61 -1.64
C SER A 43 -6.66 8.75 -2.15
N ALA A 44 -6.50 9.50 -3.24
CA ALA A 44 -5.20 9.83 -3.78
C ALA A 44 -5.18 11.34 -4.04
N LEU A 45 -4.18 12.03 -3.54
CA LEU A 45 -4.11 13.48 -3.63
C LEU A 45 -2.66 13.95 -3.68
N GLY A 46 -2.31 14.71 -4.71
CA GLY A 46 -1.03 15.38 -4.78
C GLY A 46 0.21 14.48 -4.67
N GLY A 47 0.17 13.32 -5.29
CA GLY A 47 1.30 12.38 -5.24
C GLY A 47 1.34 11.51 -3.99
N ASN A 48 0.33 11.61 -3.13
CA ASN A 48 0.18 10.78 -1.94
C ASN A 48 -1.06 9.90 -2.07
N VAL A 49 -1.02 8.76 -1.42
CA VAL A 49 -2.14 7.81 -1.39
C VAL A 49 -2.50 7.57 0.07
N ILE A 50 -3.78 7.76 0.39
CA ILE A 50 -4.28 7.46 1.72
C ILE A 50 -4.96 6.11 1.67
N VAL A 51 -4.52 5.21 2.53
CA VAL A 51 -5.00 3.83 2.53
C VAL A 51 -5.46 3.40 3.92
N ASN A 52 -6.39 2.46 3.96
CA ASN A 52 -6.73 1.74 5.18
C ASN A 52 -5.95 0.43 5.17
N VAL A 53 -5.17 0.20 6.22
CA VAL A 53 -4.43 -1.03 6.44
C VAL A 53 -4.47 -1.37 7.92
N LYS A 54 -4.83 -2.61 8.27
CA LYS A 54 -4.95 -3.06 9.67
C LYS A 54 -5.78 -2.10 10.54
N GLU A 55 -6.92 -1.68 10.03
CA GLU A 55 -7.83 -0.77 10.73
C GLU A 55 -7.25 0.61 11.01
N ALA A 56 -6.10 0.93 10.43
CA ALA A 56 -5.48 2.24 10.53
C ALA A 56 -5.49 2.93 9.18
N ARG A 57 -5.55 4.25 9.20
CA ARG A 57 -5.47 5.06 8.00
C ARG A 57 -4.05 5.62 7.90
N VAL A 58 -3.36 5.33 6.80
CA VAL A 58 -1.97 5.68 6.60
C VAL A 58 -1.83 6.40 5.26
N ALA A 59 -1.04 7.48 5.26
CA ALA A 59 -0.66 8.18 4.02
C ALA A 59 0.72 7.70 3.59
N ILE A 60 0.83 7.30 2.33
CA ILE A 60 2.12 6.91 1.74
C ILE A 60 2.30 7.64 0.43
N SER A 61 3.55 7.79 -0.02
CA SER A 61 3.81 8.38 -1.33
C SER A 61 3.37 7.42 -2.44
N GLU A 62 3.08 7.97 -3.61
CA GLU A 62 2.78 7.16 -4.78
C GLU A 62 3.94 6.24 -5.12
N GLU A 63 5.17 6.71 -4.93
CA GLU A 63 6.36 5.90 -5.14
C GLU A 63 6.37 4.65 -4.27
N MET A 64 6.01 4.79 -3.00
CA MET A 64 5.89 3.63 -2.12
C MET A 64 4.73 2.73 -2.51
N ALA A 65 3.61 3.31 -2.93
CA ALA A 65 2.46 2.53 -3.37
C ALA A 65 2.79 1.65 -4.59
N ARG A 66 3.69 2.10 -5.45
CA ARG A 66 4.14 1.30 -6.59
C ARG A 66 4.91 0.05 -6.19
N LYS A 67 5.44 0.02 -4.99
CA LYS A 67 6.23 -1.12 -4.49
C LYS A 67 5.37 -2.18 -3.83
N ILE A 68 4.12 -1.88 -3.57
CA ILE A 68 3.16 -2.82 -2.99
C ILE A 68 2.37 -3.43 -4.14
N MET A 69 2.46 -4.75 -4.30
CA MET A 69 1.75 -5.48 -5.36
C MET A 69 0.51 -6.15 -4.79
N VAL A 70 -0.58 -5.97 -5.50
CA VAL A 70 -1.88 -6.52 -5.11
C VAL A 70 -2.52 -7.34 -6.21
#